data_f925582d4646ddbd45b532cdc9895b7f
#
_entry.id   f925582d4646ddbd45b532cdc9895b7f
#
_cell.length_a   1.000
_cell.length_b   1.000
_cell.length_c   1.000
_cell.angle_alpha   90.00
_cell.angle_beta   90.00
_cell.angle_gamma   90.00
#
_symmetry.space_group_name_H-M   'P 1'
#
loop_
_entity.id
_entity.type
_entity.pdbx_description
1 polymer ?
#
loop_
_entity_poly.entity_id
_entity_poly.type
_entity_poly.pdbx_seq_one_letter_code
_entity_poly.pdbx_strand_id
1 'polypeptide(L)'
;RRVAFAGVLAMEPEVLVLDEPMAGLDPAARRDFLELIDRLHRDGLTVVMVSHSMDDLANCCDRIVVMNEGAVFAEGTPAQVFAHADELKSIGLGVPAAQRMALALAKAGVPLRFDGLYTVESLADELVDLLIGRSGGPSNVADIAKSKTVAREEGC
;
A
#
# COMPACT_ATOMS: atom_id res chain seq x y z
N ARG A 1 -25.97 0.91 1.72
CA ARG A 1 -24.65 1.20 2.35
C ARG A 1 -24.43 2.70 2.54
N ARG A 2 -24.60 3.58 1.54
CA ARG A 2 -24.42 5.04 1.69
C ARG A 2 -25.33 5.65 2.77
N VAL A 3 -26.58 5.20 2.88
CA VAL A 3 -27.53 5.64 3.92
C VAL A 3 -27.09 5.19 5.31
N ALA A 4 -26.64 3.93 5.45
CA ALA A 4 -26.11 3.41 6.72
C ALA A 4 -24.87 4.19 7.16
N PHE A 5 -23.94 4.46 6.24
CA PHE A 5 -22.75 5.27 6.48
C PHE A 5 -23.12 6.69 6.95
N ALA A 6 -24.05 7.36 6.26
CA ALA A 6 -24.54 8.69 6.65
C ALA A 6 -25.18 8.68 8.05
N GLY A 7 -25.93 7.61 8.39
CA GLY A 7 -26.50 7.44 9.73
C GLY A 7 -25.46 7.32 10.85
N VAL A 8 -24.35 6.61 10.57
CA VAL A 8 -23.24 6.50 11.52
C VAL A 8 -22.51 7.84 11.69
N LEU A 9 -22.24 8.55 10.59
CA LEU A 9 -21.61 9.87 10.66
C LEU A 9 -22.46 10.91 11.39
N ALA A 10 -23.79 10.83 11.28
CA ALA A 10 -24.70 11.74 11.99
C ALA A 10 -24.64 11.59 13.51
N MET A 11 -24.03 10.53 14.04
CA MET A 11 -23.77 10.35 15.48
C MET A 11 -22.47 11.04 15.93
N GLU A 12 -21.72 11.68 15.03
CA GLU A 12 -20.45 12.36 15.29
C GLU A 12 -19.45 11.51 16.07
N PRO A 13 -19.11 10.29 15.57
CA PRO A 13 -18.21 9.40 16.28
C PRO A 13 -16.77 9.94 16.30
N GLU A 14 -16.03 9.68 17.36
CA GLU A 14 -14.58 9.95 17.43
C GLU A 14 -13.76 8.93 16.63
N VAL A 15 -14.27 7.70 16.50
CA VAL A 15 -13.65 6.59 15.77
C VAL A 15 -14.68 5.94 14.86
N LEU A 16 -14.34 5.81 13.59
CA LEU A 16 -15.15 5.13 12.58
C LEU A 16 -14.47 3.81 12.19
N VAL A 17 -15.17 2.68 12.38
CA VAL A 17 -14.69 1.36 11.97
C VAL A 17 -15.47 0.92 10.74
N LEU A 18 -14.76 0.58 9.67
CA LEU A 18 -15.29 0.19 8.38
C LEU A 18 -14.78 -1.20 7.99
N ASP A 19 -15.68 -2.13 7.75
CA ASP A 19 -15.36 -3.47 7.27
C ASP A 19 -15.76 -3.62 5.79
N GLU A 20 -14.75 -3.83 4.93
CA GLU A 20 -14.86 -3.95 3.47
C GLU A 20 -15.78 -2.87 2.85
N PRO A 21 -15.56 -1.57 3.14
CA PRO A 21 -16.51 -0.54 2.78
C PRO A 21 -16.65 -0.34 1.27
N MET A 22 -15.65 -0.71 0.49
CA MET A 22 -15.60 -0.53 -0.96
C MET A 22 -16.10 -1.74 -1.75
N ALA A 23 -16.44 -2.84 -1.07
CA ALA A 23 -16.93 -4.05 -1.73
C ALA A 23 -18.21 -3.78 -2.53
N GLY A 24 -18.19 -4.10 -3.83
CA GLY A 24 -19.33 -3.93 -4.75
C GLY A 24 -19.58 -2.49 -5.21
N LEU A 25 -18.70 -1.55 -4.92
CA LEU A 25 -18.72 -0.22 -5.52
C LEU A 25 -18.09 -0.25 -6.92
N ASP A 26 -18.68 0.51 -7.84
CA ASP A 26 -18.06 0.81 -9.13
C ASP A 26 -16.83 1.74 -8.93
N PRO A 27 -15.92 1.85 -9.92
CA PRO A 27 -14.69 2.62 -9.78
C PRO A 27 -14.92 4.11 -9.47
N ALA A 28 -16.01 4.72 -9.93
CA ALA A 28 -16.32 6.12 -9.63
C ALA A 28 -16.79 6.28 -8.19
N ALA A 29 -17.75 5.45 -7.77
CA ALA A 29 -18.25 5.44 -6.39
C ALA A 29 -17.14 5.11 -5.36
N ARG A 30 -16.17 4.27 -5.76
CA ARG A 30 -15.00 3.94 -4.92
C ARG A 30 -14.09 5.16 -4.71
N ARG A 31 -13.77 5.91 -5.76
CA ARG A 31 -12.99 7.15 -5.66
C ARG A 31 -13.69 8.18 -4.77
N ASP A 32 -15.00 8.45 -5.05
CA ASP A 32 -15.78 9.39 -4.25
C ASP A 32 -15.78 9.01 -2.76
N PHE A 33 -15.85 7.71 -2.46
CA PHE A 33 -15.84 7.20 -1.10
C PHE A 33 -14.47 7.40 -0.42
N LEU A 34 -13.37 7.08 -1.11
CA LEU A 34 -12.01 7.30 -0.58
C LEU A 34 -11.73 8.79 -0.34
N GLU A 35 -12.15 9.67 -1.26
CA GLU A 35 -12.03 11.12 -1.06
C GLU A 35 -12.86 11.62 0.12
N LEU A 36 -14.02 11.01 0.38
CA LEU A 36 -14.82 11.34 1.56
C LEU A 36 -14.11 10.92 2.84
N ILE A 37 -13.58 9.69 2.89
CA ILE A 37 -12.82 9.18 4.05
C ILE A 37 -11.60 10.06 4.34
N ASP A 38 -10.84 10.42 3.31
CA ASP A 38 -9.67 11.30 3.44
C ASP A 38 -10.04 12.68 4.00
N ARG A 39 -11.16 13.27 3.55
CA ARG A 39 -11.66 14.53 4.12
C ARG A 39 -12.04 14.39 5.59
N LEU A 40 -12.80 13.35 5.94
CA LEU A 40 -13.21 13.10 7.33
C LEU A 40 -12.01 12.90 8.25
N HIS A 41 -10.99 12.19 7.75
CA HIS A 41 -9.74 11.98 8.49
C HIS A 41 -8.99 13.30 8.70
N ARG A 42 -8.88 14.16 7.68
CA ARG A 42 -8.28 15.50 7.82
C ARG A 42 -9.04 16.40 8.78
N ASP A 43 -10.36 16.21 8.88
CA ASP A 43 -11.23 16.91 9.83
C ASP A 43 -11.11 16.37 11.27
N GLY A 44 -10.23 15.38 11.50
CA GLY A 44 -9.87 14.85 12.82
C GLY A 44 -10.56 13.53 13.20
N LEU A 45 -11.36 12.93 12.30
CA LEU A 45 -11.97 11.62 12.55
C LEU A 45 -10.91 10.51 12.47
N THR A 46 -10.83 9.68 13.51
CA THR A 46 -10.02 8.46 13.44
C THR A 46 -10.77 7.40 12.63
N VAL A 47 -10.14 6.88 11.57
CA VAL A 47 -10.74 5.85 10.72
C VAL A 47 -9.95 4.55 10.82
N VAL A 48 -10.62 3.46 11.15
CA VAL A 48 -10.09 2.10 11.10
C VAL A 48 -10.79 1.36 9.97
N MET A 49 -10.03 0.91 8.97
CA MET A 49 -10.59 0.22 7.82
C MET A 49 -10.04 -1.19 7.71
N VAL A 50 -10.92 -2.18 7.59
CA VAL A 50 -10.57 -3.56 7.25
C VAL A 50 -10.78 -3.74 5.77
N SER A 51 -9.76 -4.17 5.04
CA SER A 51 -9.82 -4.46 3.61
C SER A 51 -8.79 -5.49 3.19
N HIS A 52 -9.09 -6.23 2.13
CA HIS A 52 -8.15 -7.12 1.44
C HIS A 52 -7.59 -6.47 0.16
N SER A 53 -7.96 -5.23 -0.15
CA SER A 53 -7.45 -4.49 -1.30
C SER A 53 -6.16 -3.76 -0.95
N MET A 54 -5.04 -4.30 -1.39
CA MET A 54 -3.73 -3.68 -1.16
C MET A 54 -3.61 -2.30 -1.81
N ASP A 55 -4.25 -2.09 -2.95
CA ASP A 55 -4.26 -0.80 -3.65
C ASP A 55 -5.00 0.28 -2.84
N ASP A 56 -6.13 -0.06 -2.18
CA ASP A 56 -6.84 0.90 -1.34
C ASP A 56 -6.02 1.27 -0.11
N LEU A 57 -5.49 0.24 0.59
CA LEU A 57 -4.67 0.45 1.78
C LEU A 57 -3.43 1.29 1.46
N ALA A 58 -2.82 1.09 0.29
CA ALA A 58 -1.67 1.86 -0.16
C ALA A 58 -1.98 3.35 -0.36
N ASN A 59 -3.23 3.67 -0.76
CA ASN A 59 -3.63 5.03 -1.14
C ASN A 59 -4.30 5.82 -0.01
N CYS A 60 -4.84 5.16 1.03
CA CYS A 60 -5.67 5.85 2.02
C CYS A 60 -5.25 5.66 3.47
N CYS A 61 -4.23 4.84 3.77
CA CYS A 61 -3.85 4.55 5.14
C CYS A 61 -2.50 5.15 5.51
N ASP A 62 -2.41 5.79 6.67
CA ASP A 62 -1.14 6.24 7.26
C ASP A 62 -0.41 5.08 7.93
N ARG A 63 -1.17 4.10 8.45
CA ARG A 63 -0.66 2.92 9.14
C ARG A 63 -1.44 1.68 8.74
N ILE A 64 -0.73 0.60 8.49
CA ILE A 64 -1.29 -0.72 8.17
C ILE A 64 -0.93 -1.68 9.29
N VAL A 65 -1.90 -2.50 9.71
CA VAL A 65 -1.70 -3.64 10.59
C VAL A 65 -2.11 -4.89 9.83
N VAL A 66 -1.16 -5.79 9.61
CA VAL A 66 -1.38 -7.07 8.94
C VAL A 66 -1.68 -8.13 9.99
N MET A 67 -2.83 -8.77 9.87
CA MET A 67 -3.25 -9.86 10.76
C MET A 67 -3.07 -11.20 10.04
N ASN A 68 -2.49 -12.19 10.73
CA ASN A 68 -2.41 -13.57 10.27
C ASN A 68 -2.63 -14.53 11.45
N GLU A 69 -3.49 -15.52 11.27
CA GLU A 69 -3.81 -16.55 12.29
C GLU A 69 -4.17 -15.97 13.67
N GLY A 70 -4.86 -14.83 13.69
CA GLY A 70 -5.29 -14.16 14.93
C GLY A 70 -4.22 -13.35 15.65
N ALA A 71 -3.04 -13.20 15.07
CA ALA A 71 -1.93 -12.41 15.60
C ALA A 71 -1.55 -11.27 14.65
N VAL A 72 -0.92 -10.21 15.18
CA VAL A 72 -0.30 -9.18 14.35
C VAL A 72 0.96 -9.76 13.72
N PHE A 73 0.96 -9.83 12.40
CA PHE A 73 2.08 -10.33 11.59
C PHE A 73 3.08 -9.21 11.27
N ALA A 74 2.59 -8.04 10.88
CA ALA A 74 3.40 -6.86 10.59
C ALA A 74 2.58 -5.61 10.86
N GLU A 75 3.23 -4.50 11.19
CA GLU A 75 2.61 -3.19 11.27
C GLU A 75 3.60 -2.09 10.88
N GLY A 76 3.07 -0.99 10.35
CA GLY A 76 3.88 0.15 9.96
C GLY A 76 3.18 1.04 8.94
N THR A 77 3.92 1.97 8.37
CA THR A 77 3.46 2.74 7.22
C THR A 77 3.30 1.83 5.99
N PRO A 78 2.52 2.22 4.97
CA PRO A 78 2.41 1.47 3.72
C PRO A 78 3.77 1.11 3.12
N ALA A 79 4.72 2.04 3.11
CA ALA A 79 6.09 1.81 2.62
C ALA A 79 6.80 0.69 3.39
N GLN A 80 6.71 0.70 4.73
CA GLN A 80 7.33 -0.31 5.59
C GLN A 80 6.71 -1.69 5.37
N VAL A 81 5.38 -1.76 5.37
CA VAL A 81 4.67 -3.04 5.22
C VAL A 81 4.88 -3.64 3.82
N PHE A 82 4.74 -2.84 2.76
CA PHE A 82 4.90 -3.33 1.40
C PHE A 82 6.36 -3.57 0.98
N ALA A 83 7.36 -3.09 1.73
CA ALA A 83 8.75 -3.49 1.55
C ALA A 83 8.96 -5.00 1.74
N HIS A 84 8.13 -5.65 2.57
CA HIS A 84 8.18 -7.08 2.88
C HIS A 84 7.31 -7.93 1.93
N ALA A 85 7.37 -7.66 0.62
CA ALA A 85 6.51 -8.29 -0.39
C ALA A 85 6.54 -9.83 -0.38
N ASP A 86 7.71 -10.45 -0.18
CA ASP A 86 7.85 -11.91 -0.16
C ASP A 86 7.23 -12.52 1.11
N GLU A 87 7.34 -11.84 2.24
CA GLU A 87 6.74 -12.27 3.52
C GLU A 87 5.21 -12.18 3.44
N LEU A 88 4.66 -11.08 2.89
CA LEU A 88 3.22 -10.94 2.65
C LEU A 88 2.69 -12.05 1.75
N LYS A 89 3.43 -12.40 0.67
CA LYS A 89 3.07 -13.53 -0.20
C LYS A 89 3.08 -14.87 0.51
N SER A 90 3.98 -15.08 1.47
CA SER A 90 4.06 -16.34 2.21
C SER A 90 2.81 -16.64 3.05
N ILE A 91 2.07 -15.59 3.46
CA ILE A 91 0.80 -15.68 4.18
C ILE A 91 -0.43 -15.48 3.27
N GLY A 92 -0.25 -15.54 1.95
CA GLY A 92 -1.33 -15.43 0.96
C GLY A 92 -1.78 -14.02 0.64
N LEU A 93 -1.10 -12.98 1.13
CA LEU A 93 -1.39 -11.59 0.79
C LEU A 93 -0.60 -11.14 -0.44
N GLY A 94 -1.19 -10.20 -1.18
CA GLY A 94 -0.52 -9.55 -2.31
C GLY A 94 0.23 -8.29 -1.92
N VAL A 95 0.73 -7.60 -2.93
CA VAL A 95 1.20 -6.23 -2.86
C VAL A 95 0.43 -5.37 -3.86
N PRO A 96 0.43 -4.04 -3.74
CA PRO A 96 -0.24 -3.15 -4.68
C PRO A 96 0.13 -3.39 -6.15
N ALA A 97 -0.79 -3.12 -7.06
CA ALA A 97 -0.60 -3.33 -8.49
C ALA A 97 0.59 -2.54 -9.05
N ALA A 98 0.75 -1.30 -8.61
CA ALA A 98 1.89 -0.45 -8.98
C ALA A 98 3.23 -1.10 -8.57
N GLN A 99 3.33 -1.63 -7.36
CA GLN A 99 4.54 -2.30 -6.89
C GLN A 99 4.82 -3.60 -7.68
N ARG A 100 3.77 -4.37 -8.02
CA ARG A 100 3.95 -5.55 -8.90
C ARG A 100 4.51 -5.17 -10.26
N MET A 101 4.01 -4.06 -10.84
CA MET A 101 4.51 -3.53 -12.11
C MET A 101 5.95 -3.04 -11.97
N ALA A 102 6.27 -2.27 -10.92
CA ALA A 102 7.64 -1.84 -10.66
C ALA A 102 8.63 -3.00 -10.57
N LEU A 103 8.26 -4.07 -9.85
CA LEU A 103 9.06 -5.29 -9.75
C LEU A 103 9.24 -6.00 -11.10
N ALA A 104 8.22 -5.99 -11.97
CA ALA A 104 8.30 -6.56 -13.31
C ALA A 104 9.21 -5.73 -14.23
N LEU A 105 9.09 -4.40 -14.19
CA LEU A 105 9.93 -3.49 -14.95
C LEU A 105 11.40 -3.60 -14.53
N ALA A 106 11.68 -3.69 -13.23
CA ALA A 106 13.04 -3.92 -12.74
C ALA A 106 13.65 -5.22 -13.21
N LYS A 107 12.86 -6.31 -13.23
CA LYS A 107 13.30 -7.59 -13.80
C LYS A 107 13.59 -7.48 -15.30
N ALA A 108 12.93 -6.57 -16.01
CA ALA A 108 13.19 -6.25 -17.42
C ALA A 108 14.37 -5.30 -17.61
N GLY A 109 15.06 -4.87 -16.54
CA GLY A 109 16.24 -4.02 -16.60
C GLY A 109 15.96 -2.52 -16.53
N VAL A 110 14.74 -2.10 -16.21
CA VAL A 110 14.41 -0.67 -16.01
C VAL A 110 14.97 -0.22 -14.65
N PRO A 111 15.82 0.84 -14.58
CA PRO A 111 16.50 1.27 -13.36
C PRO A 111 15.56 2.13 -12.49
N LEU A 112 14.60 1.51 -11.81
CA LEU A 112 13.64 2.15 -10.90
C LEU A 112 14.22 2.32 -9.49
N ARG A 113 13.87 3.43 -8.83
CA ARG A 113 14.03 3.59 -7.38
C ARG A 113 12.80 2.97 -6.70
N PHE A 114 13.03 1.97 -5.84
CA PHE A 114 11.92 1.20 -5.26
C PHE A 114 11.25 1.83 -4.04
N ASP A 115 11.82 2.90 -3.48
CA ASP A 115 11.25 3.56 -2.32
C ASP A 115 9.92 4.23 -2.67
N GLY A 116 8.83 3.73 -2.06
CA GLY A 116 7.51 4.33 -2.20
C GLY A 116 6.73 3.97 -3.46
N LEU A 117 7.18 3.04 -4.31
CA LEU A 117 6.48 2.65 -5.55
C LEU A 117 5.31 1.69 -5.29
N TYR A 118 4.38 2.07 -4.42
CA TYR A 118 3.19 1.27 -4.10
C TYR A 118 1.87 1.91 -4.59
N THR A 119 1.91 3.14 -5.10
CA THR A 119 0.77 3.80 -5.75
C THR A 119 1.01 3.99 -7.24
N VAL A 120 -0.07 4.16 -8.02
CA VAL A 120 0.02 4.42 -9.47
C VAL A 120 0.72 5.73 -9.73
N GLU A 121 0.43 6.75 -8.94
CA GLU A 121 1.01 8.08 -9.03
C GLU A 121 2.53 8.03 -8.82
N SER A 122 2.98 7.37 -7.73
CA SER A 122 4.41 7.26 -7.42
C SER A 122 5.19 6.51 -8.51
N LEU A 123 4.61 5.46 -9.07
CA LEU A 123 5.23 4.73 -10.19
C LEU A 123 5.25 5.58 -11.48
N ALA A 124 4.18 6.32 -11.77
CA ALA A 124 4.11 7.18 -12.94
C ALA A 124 5.14 8.31 -12.86
N ASP A 125 5.28 8.95 -11.71
CA ASP A 125 6.27 10.00 -11.47
C ASP A 125 7.70 9.47 -11.66
N GLU A 126 8.04 8.32 -11.11
CA GLU A 126 9.35 7.69 -11.29
C GLU A 126 9.62 7.35 -12.75
N LEU A 127 8.64 6.84 -13.51
CA LEU A 127 8.79 6.55 -14.94
C LEU A 127 8.97 7.82 -15.76
N VAL A 128 8.25 8.89 -15.44
CA VAL A 128 8.43 10.21 -16.10
C VAL A 128 9.82 10.76 -15.80
N ASP A 129 10.28 10.71 -14.57
CA ASP A 129 11.62 11.17 -14.19
C ASP A 129 12.73 10.39 -14.91
N LEU A 130 12.55 9.09 -15.10
CA LEU A 130 13.45 8.25 -15.90
C LEU A 130 13.47 8.69 -17.37
N LEU A 131 12.30 8.93 -17.98
CA LEU A 131 12.17 9.30 -19.38
C LEU A 131 12.77 10.69 -19.69
N ILE A 132 12.66 11.64 -18.75
CA ILE A 132 13.20 13.00 -18.92
C ILE A 132 14.63 13.16 -18.37
N GLY A 133 15.26 12.06 -17.91
CA GLY A 133 16.65 12.05 -17.44
C GLY A 133 16.87 12.75 -16.10
N ARG A 134 15.81 12.93 -15.27
CA ARG A 134 15.89 13.54 -13.94
C ARG A 134 16.26 12.55 -12.82
N SER A 135 16.22 11.26 -13.10
CA SER A 135 16.58 10.23 -12.12
C SER A 135 18.09 10.22 -11.91
N GLY A 136 18.53 10.78 -10.81
CA GLY A 136 19.91 10.65 -10.35
C GLY A 136 20.17 9.23 -9.84
N GLY A 137 20.85 8.42 -10.64
CA GLY A 137 21.51 7.16 -10.34
C GLY A 137 20.74 6.03 -9.64
N PRO A 138 20.98 4.77 -10.01
CA PRO A 138 20.24 3.61 -9.56
C PRO A 138 20.53 3.28 -8.09
N SER A 139 19.50 3.16 -7.26
CA SER A 139 19.56 2.24 -6.13
C SER A 139 19.36 0.83 -6.69
N ASN A 140 20.46 0.11 -6.83
CA ASN A 140 20.60 -1.09 -7.65
C ASN A 140 19.78 -2.26 -7.05
N VAL A 141 18.84 -2.83 -7.82
CA VAL A 141 18.13 -4.08 -7.50
C VAL A 141 19.11 -5.22 -7.18
N ALA A 142 20.34 -5.16 -7.74
CA ALA A 142 21.39 -6.12 -7.46
C ALA A 142 21.90 -6.09 -5.99
N ASP A 143 21.76 -4.98 -5.29
CA ASP A 143 22.18 -4.88 -3.88
C ASP A 143 21.13 -5.46 -2.91
N ILE A 144 19.86 -5.40 -3.28
CA ILE A 144 18.78 -6.06 -2.51
C ILE A 144 18.86 -7.58 -2.64
N ALA A 145 19.25 -8.09 -3.81
CA ALA A 145 19.45 -9.52 -4.02
C ALA A 145 20.69 -10.06 -3.28
N LYS A 146 21.75 -9.25 -3.16
CA LYS A 146 23.00 -9.64 -2.47
C LYS A 146 22.88 -9.60 -0.95
N SER A 147 22.06 -8.72 -0.37
CA SER A 147 21.85 -8.68 1.07
C SER A 147 21.15 -9.94 1.61
N LYS A 148 20.37 -10.65 0.77
CA LYS A 148 19.71 -11.92 1.13
C LYS A 148 20.66 -13.13 1.11
N THR A 149 21.78 -13.05 0.38
CA THR A 149 22.75 -14.16 0.30
C THR A 149 23.69 -14.19 1.51
N VAL A 150 24.02 -13.04 2.09
CA VAL A 150 24.91 -12.93 3.26
C VAL A 150 24.22 -13.38 4.56
N ALA A 151 22.90 -13.18 4.69
CA ALA A 151 22.15 -13.59 5.90
C ALA A 151 21.89 -15.12 5.98
N ARG A 152 22.28 -15.91 4.98
CA ARG A 152 22.10 -17.38 4.96
C ARG A 152 23.35 -18.16 5.31
N GLU A 153 24.51 -17.52 5.39
CA GLU A 153 25.80 -18.21 5.67
C GLU A 153 26.29 -18.08 7.13
N GLU A 154 25.61 -17.28 7.97
CA GLU A 154 25.99 -17.12 9.39
C GLU A 154 25.09 -17.88 10.38
N GLY A 155 24.31 -18.86 9.92
CA GLY A 155 23.41 -19.69 10.73
C GLY A 155 23.73 -21.17 10.65
N CYS A 156 24.92 -21.56 11.12
CA CYS A 156 25.26 -22.95 11.43
C CYS A 156 25.94 -23.02 12.81
#